data_fd1eb7891ec96d4602d7840b31d58e99
#
_entry.id   fd1eb7891ec96d4602d7840b31d58e99
#
_cell.length_a   1.000
_cell.length_b   1.000
_cell.length_c   1.000
_cell.angle_alpha   90.00
_cell.angle_beta   90.00
_cell.angle_gamma   90.00
#
_symmetry.space_group_name_H-M   'P 1'
#
loop_
_entity.id
_entity.type
_entity.pdbx_description
1 polymer ?
#
loop_
_entity_poly.entity_id
_entity_poly.type
_entity_poly.pdbx_seq_one_letter_code
_entity_poly.pdbx_strand_id
1 'polypeptide(L)'
;MQKIGDIPNTRADSNGEFTDGNVAGGVPPTILPAEWFNTIQREMISVLTAAGITPDSEKFDQMATAVSKLITDGGFLKITNNLSEIKSAGATAVATTLANLGLSDVAHLPQLTGVVGTSR
;
A
#
# COMPACT_ATOMS: atom_id res chain seq x y z
N MET A 1 7.62 -0.97 14.23
CA MET A 1 6.69 -0.46 15.28
C MET A 1 6.81 -1.32 16.52
N GLN A 2 6.98 -0.70 17.70
CA GLN A 2 7.11 -1.46 18.94
C GLN A 2 5.73 -1.91 19.47
N LYS A 3 5.74 -3.03 20.18
CA LYS A 3 4.56 -3.50 20.92
C LYS A 3 4.56 -2.89 22.32
N ILE A 4 3.40 -2.90 22.99
CA ILE A 4 3.31 -2.39 24.36
C ILE A 4 4.26 -3.11 25.30
N GLY A 5 4.47 -4.42 25.11
CA GLY A 5 5.38 -5.22 25.92
C GLY A 5 6.86 -4.91 25.75
N ASP A 6 7.23 -4.19 24.68
CA ASP A 6 8.62 -3.75 24.47
C ASP A 6 8.97 -2.55 25.36
N ILE A 7 7.98 -1.88 25.90
CA ILE A 7 8.17 -0.74 26.82
C ILE A 7 8.28 -1.29 28.25
N PRO A 8 9.35 -0.96 28.98
CA PRO A 8 9.53 -1.49 30.34
C PRO A 8 8.41 -1.11 31.29
N ASN A 9 8.07 -2.02 32.18
CA ASN A 9 7.15 -1.79 33.31
C ASN A 9 5.70 -1.47 32.91
N THR A 10 5.27 -1.89 31.72
CA THR A 10 3.89 -1.68 31.27
C THR A 10 2.92 -2.75 31.74
N ARG A 11 3.43 -3.85 32.30
CA ARG A 11 2.60 -4.97 32.74
C ARG A 11 1.80 -5.60 31.58
N ALA A 12 2.44 -5.70 30.41
CA ALA A 12 1.88 -6.42 29.27
C ALA A 12 1.79 -7.92 29.60
N ASP A 13 0.98 -8.66 28.84
CA ASP A 13 0.87 -10.10 29.03
C ASP A 13 2.11 -10.84 28.46
N SER A 14 2.09 -12.17 28.53
CA SER A 14 3.21 -13.00 28.08
C SER A 14 3.47 -12.88 26.57
N ASN A 15 2.51 -12.42 25.81
CA ASN A 15 2.63 -12.21 24.37
C ASN A 15 3.07 -10.76 24.04
N GLY A 16 3.32 -9.95 25.04
CA GLY A 16 3.65 -8.53 24.84
C GLY A 16 2.45 -7.69 24.44
N GLU A 17 1.25 -8.12 24.81
CA GLU A 17 0.01 -7.48 24.44
C GLU A 17 -0.71 -6.87 25.64
N PHE A 18 -1.73 -6.07 25.37
CA PHE A 18 -2.53 -5.46 26.42
C PHE A 18 -3.36 -6.51 27.15
N THR A 19 -3.55 -6.30 28.43
CA THR A 19 -4.45 -7.10 29.25
C THR A 19 -5.25 -6.22 30.21
N ASP A 20 -6.50 -6.57 30.40
CA ASP A 20 -7.35 -5.92 31.40
C ASP A 20 -6.96 -6.36 32.82
N GLY A 21 -6.09 -7.35 32.92
CA GLY A 21 -5.72 -7.94 34.18
C GLY A 21 -6.78 -8.92 34.70
N ASN A 22 -6.54 -9.40 35.92
CA ASN A 22 -7.46 -10.29 36.62
C ASN A 22 -7.27 -10.06 38.12
N VAL A 23 -8.18 -9.30 38.71
CA VAL A 23 -8.10 -8.96 40.14
C VAL A 23 -8.07 -10.22 41.02
N ALA A 24 -8.91 -11.19 40.72
CA ALA A 24 -8.97 -12.44 41.47
C ALA A 24 -7.67 -13.24 41.38
N GLY A 25 -6.96 -13.17 40.25
CA GLY A 25 -5.69 -13.83 40.05
C GLY A 25 -4.47 -12.98 40.43
N GLY A 26 -4.68 -11.77 40.90
CA GLY A 26 -3.61 -10.85 41.25
C GLY A 26 -2.85 -10.28 40.07
N VAL A 27 -3.44 -10.32 38.87
CA VAL A 27 -2.84 -9.77 37.65
C VAL A 27 -3.34 -8.35 37.41
N PRO A 28 -2.46 -7.32 37.45
CA PRO A 28 -2.88 -5.95 37.21
C PRO A 28 -3.07 -5.69 35.70
N PRO A 29 -3.89 -4.69 35.35
CA PRO A 29 -4.06 -4.29 33.94
C PRO A 29 -2.79 -3.62 33.42
N THR A 30 -2.65 -3.61 32.10
CA THR A 30 -1.56 -2.94 31.41
C THR A 30 -1.62 -1.43 31.62
N ILE A 31 -0.47 -0.83 31.83
CA ILE A 31 -0.30 0.63 31.92
C ILE A 31 -0.20 1.19 30.50
N LEU A 32 -0.82 2.36 30.29
CA LEU A 32 -0.83 3.04 29.00
C LEU A 32 0.11 4.25 29.05
N PRO A 33 1.42 4.07 28.79
CA PRO A 33 2.37 5.17 28.88
C PRO A 33 2.32 6.05 27.63
N ALA A 34 2.77 7.28 27.76
CA ALA A 34 2.85 8.24 26.66
C ALA A 34 3.68 7.68 25.50
N GLU A 35 4.73 6.91 25.79
CA GLU A 35 5.59 6.32 24.78
C GLU A 35 4.81 5.44 23.80
N TRP A 36 3.83 4.68 24.28
CA TRP A 36 2.99 3.87 23.42
C TRP A 36 2.14 4.73 22.47
N PHE A 37 1.50 5.76 23.00
CA PHE A 37 0.68 6.67 22.19
C PHE A 37 1.53 7.43 21.18
N ASN A 38 2.75 7.81 21.55
CA ASN A 38 3.67 8.45 20.63
C ASN A 38 4.11 7.49 19.51
N THR A 39 4.28 6.21 19.81
CA THR A 39 4.57 5.20 18.78
C THR A 39 3.45 5.15 17.75
N ILE A 40 2.20 5.06 18.19
CA ILE A 40 1.05 5.02 17.28
C ILE A 40 0.98 6.31 16.46
N GLN A 41 1.13 7.44 17.12
CA GLN A 41 1.06 8.74 16.46
C GLN A 41 2.13 8.88 15.39
N ARG A 42 3.37 8.50 15.70
CA ARG A 42 4.47 8.58 14.75
C ARG A 42 4.28 7.65 13.57
N GLU A 43 3.74 6.45 13.81
CA GLU A 43 3.46 5.49 12.73
C GLU A 43 2.40 6.04 11.77
N MET A 44 1.32 6.59 12.32
CA MET A 44 0.26 7.18 11.50
C MET A 44 0.75 8.40 10.72
N ILE A 45 1.51 9.28 11.38
CA ILE A 45 2.09 10.46 10.71
C ILE A 45 3.06 10.04 9.61
N SER A 46 3.81 8.95 9.80
CA SER A 46 4.72 8.44 8.77
C SER A 46 3.97 8.04 7.49
N VAL A 47 2.79 7.47 7.63
CA VAL A 47 1.95 7.12 6.47
C VAL A 47 1.53 8.39 5.72
N LEU A 48 1.11 9.42 6.46
CA LEU A 48 0.75 10.71 5.86
C LEU A 48 1.96 11.33 5.14
N THR A 49 3.11 11.33 5.78
CA THR A 49 4.35 11.86 5.20
C THR A 49 4.71 11.13 3.91
N ALA A 50 4.63 9.80 3.90
CA ALA A 50 4.91 9.00 2.71
C ALA A 50 3.97 9.36 1.55
N ALA A 51 2.74 9.74 1.85
CA ALA A 51 1.76 10.16 0.85
C ALA A 51 1.86 11.66 0.51
N GLY A 52 2.76 12.40 1.15
CA GLY A 52 2.90 13.84 0.94
C GLY A 52 1.75 14.66 1.52
N ILE A 53 1.11 14.15 2.57
CA ILE A 53 -0.02 14.82 3.23
C ILE A 53 0.45 15.48 4.52
N THR A 54 0.12 16.75 4.69
CA THR A 54 0.39 17.47 5.93
C THR A 54 -0.73 17.19 6.93
N PRO A 55 -0.40 16.82 8.19
CA PRO A 55 -1.43 16.63 9.21
C PRO A 55 -2.28 17.86 9.41
N ASP A 56 -3.59 17.67 9.49
CA ASP A 56 -4.59 18.73 9.64
C ASP A 56 -5.58 18.30 10.74
N SER A 57 -5.61 19.05 11.81
CA SER A 57 -6.44 18.75 12.99
C SER A 57 -7.94 18.81 12.71
N GLU A 58 -8.34 19.42 11.61
CA GLU A 58 -9.75 19.54 11.21
C GLU A 58 -10.23 18.38 10.34
N LYS A 59 -9.34 17.46 9.97
CA LYS A 59 -9.67 16.34 9.09
C LYS A 59 -9.60 15.02 9.85
N PHE A 60 -10.51 14.12 9.54
CA PHE A 60 -10.62 12.82 10.20
C PHE A 60 -10.58 11.66 9.21
N ASP A 61 -10.10 11.90 7.99
CA ASP A 61 -10.02 10.91 6.91
C ASP A 61 -8.63 10.86 6.28
N GLN A 62 -7.63 11.43 6.92
CA GLN A 62 -6.30 11.56 6.32
C GLN A 62 -5.59 10.22 6.13
N MET A 63 -5.79 9.26 7.03
CA MET A 63 -5.21 7.92 6.88
C MET A 63 -5.78 7.23 5.64
N ALA A 64 -7.10 7.28 5.46
CA ALA A 64 -7.75 6.69 4.29
C ALA A 64 -7.28 7.37 3.01
N THR A 65 -7.18 8.69 3.02
CA THR A 65 -6.68 9.46 1.89
C THR A 65 -5.23 9.10 1.57
N ALA A 66 -4.38 8.94 2.59
CA ALA A 66 -2.97 8.59 2.42
C ALA A 66 -2.82 7.20 1.79
N VAL A 67 -3.55 6.22 2.28
CA VAL A 67 -3.51 4.84 1.73
C VAL A 67 -3.94 4.86 0.27
N SER A 68 -5.04 5.54 -0.04
CA SER A 68 -5.55 5.65 -1.39
C SER A 68 -4.54 6.33 -2.33
N LYS A 69 -3.89 7.40 -1.86
CA LYS A 69 -2.89 8.12 -2.64
C LYS A 69 -1.64 7.29 -2.89
N LEU A 70 -1.17 6.54 -1.89
CA LEU A 70 -0.01 5.66 -2.04
C LEU A 70 -0.28 4.55 -3.07
N ILE A 71 -1.49 4.03 -3.11
CA ILE A 71 -1.88 3.04 -4.12
C ILE A 71 -1.88 3.68 -5.51
N THR A 72 -2.47 4.85 -5.66
CA THR A 72 -2.51 5.55 -6.94
C THR A 72 -1.12 5.92 -7.42
N ASP A 73 -0.29 6.47 -6.54
CA ASP A 73 1.07 6.91 -6.87
C ASP A 73 2.02 5.71 -7.13
N GLY A 74 1.61 4.51 -6.77
CA GLY A 74 2.39 3.29 -7.00
C GLY A 74 2.53 2.90 -8.46
N GLY A 75 1.73 3.50 -9.34
CA GLY A 75 1.83 3.26 -10.78
C GLY A 75 1.39 1.86 -11.20
N PHE A 76 0.47 1.27 -10.47
CA PHE A 76 -0.02 -0.08 -10.77
C PHE A 76 -1.01 -0.07 -11.92
N LEU A 77 -0.99 -1.14 -12.72
CA LEU A 77 -1.98 -1.36 -13.76
C LEU A 77 -3.33 -1.71 -13.13
N LYS A 78 -4.40 -1.14 -13.67
CA LYS A 78 -5.76 -1.46 -13.23
C LYS A 78 -6.37 -2.51 -14.13
N ILE A 79 -6.95 -3.53 -13.54
CA ILE A 79 -7.58 -4.63 -14.27
C ILE A 79 -8.63 -4.11 -15.25
N THR A 80 -9.46 -3.17 -14.80
CA THR A 80 -10.55 -2.61 -15.62
C THR A 80 -10.07 -1.83 -16.83
N ASN A 81 -8.82 -1.40 -16.84
CA ASN A 81 -8.26 -0.62 -17.96
C ASN A 81 -7.67 -1.48 -19.06
N ASN A 82 -7.58 -2.79 -18.85
CA ASN A 82 -7.12 -3.74 -19.88
C ASN A 82 -5.80 -3.29 -20.52
N LEU A 83 -4.84 -2.84 -19.69
CA LEU A 83 -3.50 -2.41 -20.11
C LEU A 83 -3.47 -1.10 -20.90
N SER A 84 -4.54 -0.30 -20.87
CA SER A 84 -4.54 0.97 -21.59
C SER A 84 -3.48 1.95 -21.08
N GLU A 85 -3.00 1.77 -19.86
CA GLU A 85 -1.90 2.57 -19.32
C GLU A 85 -0.63 2.41 -20.16
N ILE A 86 -0.38 1.20 -20.64
CA ILE A 86 0.79 0.92 -21.48
C ILE A 86 0.67 1.65 -22.81
N LYS A 87 -0.51 1.60 -23.43
CA LYS A 87 -0.77 2.36 -24.66
C LYS A 87 -0.59 3.85 -24.45
N SER A 88 -1.10 4.38 -23.35
CA SER A 88 -1.01 5.81 -23.02
C SER A 88 0.42 6.24 -22.78
N ALA A 89 1.30 5.33 -22.35
CA ALA A 89 2.71 5.62 -22.11
C ALA A 89 3.52 5.76 -23.42
N GLY A 90 2.93 5.42 -24.56
CA GLY A 90 3.53 5.67 -25.87
C GLY A 90 4.06 4.45 -26.57
N ALA A 91 4.50 4.65 -27.81
CA ALA A 91 4.94 3.56 -28.70
C ALA A 91 6.13 2.78 -28.13
N THR A 92 7.07 3.44 -27.48
CA THR A 92 8.22 2.77 -26.86
C THR A 92 7.79 1.84 -25.74
N ALA A 93 6.82 2.26 -24.90
CA ALA A 93 6.30 1.41 -23.83
C ALA A 93 5.60 0.18 -24.40
N VAL A 94 4.81 0.34 -25.46
CA VAL A 94 4.16 -0.79 -26.14
C VAL A 94 5.19 -1.75 -26.69
N ALA A 95 6.20 -1.24 -27.41
CA ALA A 95 7.26 -2.07 -27.99
C ALA A 95 8.04 -2.84 -26.92
N THR A 96 8.38 -2.18 -25.81
CA THR A 96 9.08 -2.82 -24.70
C THR A 96 8.23 -3.89 -24.04
N THR A 97 6.94 -3.62 -23.86
CA THR A 97 6.01 -4.61 -23.30
C THR A 97 5.91 -5.84 -24.19
N LEU A 98 5.77 -5.65 -25.49
CA LEU A 98 5.71 -6.78 -26.44
C LEU A 98 7.01 -7.58 -26.44
N ALA A 99 8.16 -6.92 -26.38
CA ALA A 99 9.45 -7.58 -26.27
C ALA A 99 9.55 -8.42 -24.99
N ASN A 100 9.09 -7.87 -23.87
CA ASN A 100 9.09 -8.57 -22.58
C ASN A 100 8.20 -9.81 -22.59
N LEU A 101 7.13 -9.79 -23.38
CA LEU A 101 6.23 -10.93 -23.55
C LEU A 101 6.71 -11.92 -24.60
N GLY A 102 7.82 -11.65 -25.28
CA GLY A 102 8.29 -12.48 -26.38
C GLY A 102 7.49 -12.29 -27.67
N LEU A 103 6.79 -11.16 -27.80
CA LEU A 103 5.90 -10.88 -28.92
C LEU A 103 6.35 -9.66 -29.72
N SER A 104 7.65 -9.38 -29.74
CA SER A 104 8.18 -8.17 -30.35
C SER A 104 7.83 -8.05 -31.84
N ASP A 105 7.69 -9.17 -32.54
CA ASP A 105 7.35 -9.17 -33.96
C ASP A 105 5.91 -8.67 -34.21
N VAL A 106 5.04 -8.80 -33.23
CA VAL A 106 3.62 -8.41 -33.37
C VAL A 106 3.50 -6.91 -33.59
N ALA A 107 4.41 -6.12 -33.00
CA ALA A 107 4.37 -4.66 -33.11
C ALA A 107 4.54 -4.16 -34.54
N HIS A 108 5.10 -4.97 -35.41
CA HIS A 108 5.39 -4.63 -36.82
C HIS A 108 4.46 -5.30 -37.81
N LEU A 109 3.53 -6.11 -37.34
CA LEU A 109 2.60 -6.78 -38.22
C LEU A 109 1.49 -5.83 -38.67
N PRO A 110 1.06 -5.91 -39.93
CA PRO A 110 -0.13 -5.18 -40.34
C PRO A 110 -1.34 -5.68 -39.57
N GLN A 111 -2.37 -4.87 -39.53
CA GLN A 111 -3.60 -5.26 -38.91
C GLN A 111 -4.16 -6.50 -39.58
N LEU A 112 -4.54 -7.50 -38.82
CA LEU A 112 -4.95 -8.78 -39.34
C LEU A 112 -6.40 -8.82 -39.82
N THR A 113 -7.21 -7.87 -39.40
CA THR A 113 -8.64 -7.85 -39.77
C THR A 113 -8.82 -7.73 -41.27
N GLY A 114 -9.53 -8.67 -41.83
CA GLY A 114 -9.82 -8.67 -43.24
C GLY A 114 -8.69 -9.17 -44.13
N VAL A 115 -7.54 -9.48 -43.55
CA VAL A 115 -6.41 -9.98 -44.37
C VAL A 115 -6.04 -11.41 -44.03
N VAL A 116 -6.66 -11.98 -43.02
CA VAL A 116 -6.40 -13.39 -42.66
C VAL A 116 -6.90 -14.27 -43.80
N GLY A 117 -6.04 -15.15 -44.26
CA GLY A 117 -6.36 -16.05 -45.36
C GLY A 117 -6.14 -15.49 -46.74
N THR A 118 -5.85 -14.20 -46.87
CA THR A 118 -5.46 -13.66 -48.18
C THR A 118 -4.00 -13.99 -48.43
N SER A 119 -3.63 -14.07 -49.68
CA SER A 119 -2.23 -14.23 -49.98
C SER A 119 -1.44 -12.99 -49.57
N ARG A 120 -0.36 -13.24 -49.09
CA ARG A 120 0.55 -12.18 -48.74
C ARG A 120 1.83 -12.34 -49.41
#